data_553c3e09a20251031b3af9dd870ffc96
#
_entry.id   553c3e09a20251031b3af9dd870ffc96
#
_cell.length_a   1.000
_cell.length_b   1.000
_cell.length_c   1.000
_cell.angle_alpha   90.00
_cell.angle_beta   90.00
_cell.angle_gamma   90.00
#
_symmetry.space_group_name_H-M   'P 1'
#
loop_
_entity.id
_entity.type
_entity.pdbx_description
1 polymer ?
#
loop_
_entity_poly.entity_id
_entity_poly.type
_entity_poly.pdbx_seq_one_letter_code
_entity_poly.pdbx_strand_id
1 'polypeptide(L)'
;MRDKIFTRHLKSVVLGIFLIFSTFSNSEAFDFSDWDTLVKKHVASKMVDGILINAVDYSSLKKDPLFSGLTSRLTSYSLEGLESDKSKLTFWINVYNILAAKMITDHYPIESIKDAGSLFKSVWKQPAGKVGGKERTLNDIEHEILRKMNEPRIHVAIVCASVSCPDLRLEAYTVERLNEQLDDQMEKFLQSREKGMKLDEKKNRVYLSSIFKWFKEDFEGKGGVLKYISQYAHTVEKKFLKNPKLKISYMDYNWKINGL
;
A
#
# COMPACT_ATOMS: atom_id res chain seq x y z
N MET A 1 -17.23 76.57 57.26
CA MET A 1 -16.17 76.35 56.27
C MET A 1 -16.32 74.96 55.75
N ARG A 2 -16.46 74.73 54.45
CA ARG A 2 -17.02 73.53 53.85
C ARG A 2 -15.93 72.52 53.50
N ASP A 3 -16.05 71.34 54.06
CA ASP A 3 -15.22 70.21 53.73
C ASP A 3 -15.68 69.56 52.41
N LYS A 4 -14.77 69.43 51.49
CA LYS A 4 -15.00 68.71 50.26
C LYS A 4 -14.47 67.27 50.43
N ILE A 5 -15.42 66.29 50.47
CA ILE A 5 -15.18 64.88 50.45
C ILE A 5 -14.86 64.46 48.99
N PHE A 6 -13.69 63.92 48.80
CA PHE A 6 -13.21 63.42 47.49
C PHE A 6 -13.49 61.91 47.42
N THR A 7 -14.53 61.52 46.71
CA THR A 7 -14.87 60.11 46.48
C THR A 7 -14.02 59.55 45.34
N ARG A 8 -13.17 58.63 45.65
CA ARG A 8 -12.32 57.88 44.72
C ARG A 8 -13.11 56.67 44.21
N HIS A 9 -13.54 56.68 42.92
CA HIS A 9 -14.09 55.50 42.26
C HIS A 9 -12.98 54.53 41.86
N LEU A 10 -12.96 53.39 42.54
CA LEU A 10 -12.09 52.25 42.21
C LEU A 10 -12.76 51.47 41.08
N LYS A 11 -12.23 51.57 39.83
CA LYS A 11 -12.66 50.75 38.72
C LYS A 11 -12.00 49.38 38.82
N SER A 12 -12.74 48.36 39.21
CA SER A 12 -12.30 46.99 39.16
C SER A 12 -12.25 46.51 37.71
N VAL A 13 -11.04 46.25 37.20
CA VAL A 13 -10.81 45.59 35.91
C VAL A 13 -10.84 44.08 36.19
N VAL A 14 -11.91 43.39 35.80
CA VAL A 14 -11.97 41.94 35.82
C VAL A 14 -11.28 41.44 34.56
N LEU A 15 -10.06 40.92 34.72
CA LEU A 15 -9.29 40.29 33.68
C LEU A 15 -9.82 38.83 33.52
N GLY A 16 -10.68 38.60 32.55
CA GLY A 16 -11.17 37.27 32.19
C GLY A 16 -10.07 36.46 31.51
N ILE A 17 -9.47 35.51 32.24
CA ILE A 17 -8.55 34.53 31.67
C ILE A 17 -9.39 33.53 30.89
N PHE A 18 -9.41 33.65 29.55
CA PHE A 18 -9.93 32.61 28.66
C PHE A 18 -8.89 31.48 28.60
N LEU A 19 -9.07 30.43 29.40
CA LEU A 19 -8.38 29.17 29.24
C LEU A 19 -8.86 28.51 27.94
N ILE A 20 -8.10 28.66 26.86
CA ILE A 20 -8.28 27.88 25.63
C ILE A 20 -7.82 26.45 25.96
N PHE A 21 -8.76 25.58 26.29
CA PHE A 21 -8.53 24.15 26.30
C PHE A 21 -8.33 23.72 24.85
N SER A 22 -7.09 23.68 24.38
CA SER A 22 -6.74 22.93 23.17
C SER A 22 -6.98 21.46 23.48
N THR A 23 -8.12 20.95 23.08
CA THR A 23 -8.36 19.50 23.02
C THR A 23 -7.43 18.97 21.92
N PHE A 24 -6.25 18.48 22.32
CA PHE A 24 -5.47 17.61 21.46
C PHE A 24 -6.34 16.38 21.21
N SER A 25 -7.02 16.35 20.07
CA SER A 25 -7.62 15.14 19.56
C SER A 25 -6.45 14.23 19.21
N ASN A 26 -6.09 13.29 20.09
CA ASN A 26 -5.23 12.20 19.71
C ASN A 26 -5.96 11.45 18.58
N SER A 27 -5.57 11.72 17.34
CA SER A 27 -6.09 10.97 16.21
C SER A 27 -5.54 9.56 16.35
N GLU A 28 -6.39 8.64 16.73
CA GLU A 28 -6.06 7.24 16.87
C GLU A 28 -5.67 6.67 15.51
N ALA A 29 -4.64 5.81 15.48
CA ALA A 29 -4.21 5.14 14.26
C ALA A 29 -5.39 4.36 13.65
N PHE A 30 -5.52 4.34 12.32
CA PHE A 30 -6.59 3.59 11.67
C PHE A 30 -6.46 2.08 11.97
N ASP A 31 -7.54 1.49 12.50
CA ASP A 31 -7.59 0.06 12.80
C ASP A 31 -7.86 -0.76 11.52
N PHE A 32 -6.87 -1.56 11.12
CA PHE A 32 -6.94 -2.48 9.99
C PHE A 32 -7.28 -3.93 10.39
N SER A 33 -7.76 -4.20 11.61
CA SER A 33 -8.13 -5.55 12.07
C SER A 33 -9.22 -6.20 11.21
N ASP A 34 -10.14 -5.40 10.67
CA ASP A 34 -11.13 -5.87 9.71
C ASP A 34 -10.47 -6.35 8.41
N TRP A 35 -9.40 -5.68 7.96
CA TRP A 35 -8.65 -6.12 6.78
C TRP A 35 -7.95 -7.46 7.03
N ASP A 36 -7.34 -7.64 8.20
CA ASP A 36 -6.79 -8.94 8.62
C ASP A 36 -7.81 -10.06 8.56
N THR A 37 -9.02 -9.81 9.08
CA THR A 37 -10.12 -10.77 9.08
C THR A 37 -10.55 -11.12 7.65
N LEU A 38 -10.69 -10.11 6.80
CA LEU A 38 -11.14 -10.27 5.42
C LEU A 38 -10.13 -11.04 4.57
N VAL A 39 -8.83 -10.74 4.66
CA VAL A 39 -7.82 -11.45 3.86
C VAL A 39 -7.68 -12.90 4.32
N LYS A 40 -7.77 -13.19 5.62
CA LYS A 40 -7.78 -14.58 6.13
C LYS A 40 -9.01 -15.36 5.68
N LYS A 41 -10.16 -14.71 5.54
CA LYS A 41 -11.43 -15.33 5.17
C LYS A 41 -11.57 -15.56 3.66
N HIS A 42 -11.11 -14.61 2.85
CA HIS A 42 -11.39 -14.55 1.41
C HIS A 42 -10.18 -14.79 0.53
N VAL A 43 -9.01 -15.10 1.08
CA VAL A 43 -7.80 -15.37 0.30
C VAL A 43 -7.31 -16.79 0.55
N ALA A 44 -7.07 -17.55 -0.52
CA ALA A 44 -6.56 -18.90 -0.46
C ALA A 44 -5.50 -19.14 -1.54
N SER A 45 -4.57 -20.07 -1.27
CA SER A 45 -3.57 -20.47 -2.26
C SER A 45 -4.22 -21.24 -3.41
N LYS A 46 -3.89 -20.87 -4.65
CA LYS A 46 -4.42 -21.48 -5.88
C LYS A 46 -3.38 -21.47 -6.99
N MET A 47 -3.38 -22.53 -7.82
CA MET A 47 -2.64 -22.53 -9.08
C MET A 47 -3.46 -21.88 -10.18
N VAL A 48 -2.92 -20.83 -10.80
CA VAL A 48 -3.50 -20.16 -11.97
C VAL A 48 -2.44 -20.05 -13.05
N ASP A 49 -2.71 -20.60 -14.21
CA ASP A 49 -1.80 -20.62 -15.38
C ASP A 49 -0.37 -21.13 -15.01
N GLY A 50 -0.28 -22.11 -14.09
CA GLY A 50 0.98 -22.69 -13.63
C GLY A 50 1.72 -21.87 -12.56
N ILE A 51 1.12 -20.80 -12.06
CA ILE A 51 1.68 -19.90 -11.02
C ILE A 51 0.88 -20.12 -9.72
N LEU A 52 1.58 -20.40 -8.63
CA LEU A 52 0.98 -20.42 -7.30
C LEU A 52 0.79 -18.99 -6.81
N ILE A 53 -0.43 -18.64 -6.46
CA ILE A 53 -0.81 -17.30 -6.01
C ILE A 53 -1.70 -17.34 -4.77
N ASN A 54 -1.76 -16.25 -4.03
CA ASN A 54 -2.82 -15.96 -3.08
C ASN A 54 -4.02 -15.39 -3.85
N ALA A 55 -4.97 -16.26 -4.20
CA ALA A 55 -6.16 -15.91 -4.95
C ALA A 55 -7.25 -15.38 -4.03
N VAL A 56 -7.99 -14.37 -4.48
CA VAL A 56 -9.05 -13.70 -3.72
C VAL A 56 -10.42 -14.13 -4.19
N ASP A 57 -11.30 -14.52 -3.27
CA ASP A 57 -12.73 -14.70 -3.56
C ASP A 57 -13.44 -13.34 -3.60
N TYR A 58 -13.33 -12.67 -4.75
CA TYR A 58 -13.95 -11.37 -4.95
C TYR A 58 -15.47 -11.42 -4.91
N SER A 59 -16.09 -12.56 -5.27
CA SER A 59 -17.54 -12.73 -5.22
C SER A 59 -18.07 -12.70 -3.78
N SER A 60 -17.39 -13.40 -2.88
CA SER A 60 -17.73 -13.44 -1.46
C SER A 60 -17.31 -12.15 -0.75
N LEU A 61 -16.14 -11.60 -1.07
CA LEU A 61 -15.65 -10.33 -0.52
C LEU A 61 -16.61 -9.17 -0.82
N LYS A 62 -17.15 -9.10 -2.04
CA LYS A 62 -18.15 -8.11 -2.46
C LYS A 62 -19.38 -8.09 -1.55
N LYS A 63 -19.78 -9.24 -1.05
CA LYS A 63 -21.01 -9.43 -0.23
C LYS A 63 -20.75 -9.31 1.26
N ASP A 64 -19.47 -9.23 1.67
CA ASP A 64 -19.13 -9.19 3.09
C ASP A 64 -19.37 -7.78 3.67
N PRO A 65 -20.27 -7.64 4.68
CA PRO A 65 -20.57 -6.35 5.28
C PRO A 65 -19.36 -5.72 5.98
N LEU A 66 -18.38 -6.55 6.42
CA LEU A 66 -17.15 -6.06 7.03
C LEU A 66 -16.33 -5.27 6.02
N PHE A 67 -16.31 -5.68 4.73
CA PHE A 67 -15.59 -4.98 3.67
C PHE A 67 -16.21 -3.61 3.36
N SER A 68 -17.55 -3.55 3.27
CA SER A 68 -18.24 -2.28 3.08
C SER A 68 -18.08 -1.33 4.27
N GLY A 69 -18.11 -1.86 5.50
CA GLY A 69 -17.83 -1.12 6.73
C GLY A 69 -16.42 -0.54 6.76
N LEU A 70 -15.39 -1.35 6.41
CA LEU A 70 -14.00 -0.93 6.33
C LEU A 70 -13.81 0.22 5.33
N THR A 71 -14.35 0.09 4.11
CA THR A 71 -14.24 1.15 3.09
C THR A 71 -14.99 2.42 3.47
N SER A 72 -16.09 2.30 4.21
CA SER A 72 -16.83 3.44 4.76
C SER A 72 -16.00 4.18 5.82
N ARG A 73 -15.34 3.45 6.74
CA ARG A 73 -14.46 4.06 7.76
C ARG A 73 -13.28 4.80 7.13
N LEU A 74 -12.68 4.28 6.04
CA LEU A 74 -11.64 4.99 5.30
C LEU A 74 -12.12 6.35 4.77
N THR A 75 -13.38 6.43 4.36
CA THR A 75 -13.96 7.67 3.82
C THR A 75 -13.96 8.80 4.84
N SER A 76 -14.23 8.52 6.11
CA SER A 76 -14.35 9.51 7.19
C SER A 76 -13.11 9.65 8.06
N TYR A 77 -12.06 8.83 7.84
CA TYR A 77 -10.86 8.86 8.66
C TYR A 77 -10.07 10.16 8.48
N SER A 78 -9.68 10.81 9.60
CA SER A 78 -8.81 11.99 9.55
C SER A 78 -7.36 11.57 9.32
N LEU A 79 -6.75 12.12 8.26
CA LEU A 79 -5.35 11.85 7.94
C LEU A 79 -4.35 12.63 8.83
N GLU A 80 -4.84 13.52 9.68
CA GLU A 80 -4.02 14.34 10.58
C GLU A 80 -3.25 13.50 11.61
N GLY A 81 -3.79 12.32 11.97
CA GLY A 81 -3.11 11.35 12.86
C GLY A 81 -1.94 10.58 12.25
N LEU A 82 -1.67 10.74 10.96
CA LEU A 82 -0.53 10.11 10.31
C LEU A 82 0.73 10.97 10.48
N GLU A 83 1.33 10.96 11.66
CA GLU A 83 2.43 11.88 11.99
C GLU A 83 3.78 11.45 11.39
N SER A 84 4.14 10.16 11.50
CA SER A 84 5.43 9.64 11.03
C SER A 84 5.38 9.13 9.58
N ASP A 85 6.52 9.15 8.89
CA ASP A 85 6.62 8.55 7.56
C ASP A 85 6.30 7.05 7.59
N LYS A 86 6.67 6.36 8.67
CA LYS A 86 6.37 4.95 8.87
C LYS A 86 4.85 4.71 8.99
N SER A 87 4.12 5.53 9.75
CA SER A 87 2.66 5.43 9.85
C SER A 87 1.97 5.77 8.52
N LYS A 88 2.44 6.79 7.80
CA LYS A 88 1.95 7.13 6.46
C LYS A 88 2.15 5.98 5.48
N LEU A 89 3.35 5.41 5.44
CA LEU A 89 3.69 4.30 4.55
C LEU A 89 2.82 3.08 4.83
N THR A 90 2.71 2.68 6.09
CA THR A 90 1.85 1.58 6.54
C THR A 90 0.39 1.79 6.14
N PHE A 91 -0.15 2.98 6.42
CA PHE A 91 -1.52 3.33 6.09
C PHE A 91 -1.78 3.23 4.59
N TRP A 92 -0.96 3.89 3.77
CA TRP A 92 -1.21 3.97 2.33
C TRP A 92 -0.97 2.65 1.59
N ILE A 93 -0.09 1.76 2.07
CA ILE A 93 0.02 0.39 1.52
C ILE A 93 -1.28 -0.39 1.75
N ASN A 94 -1.81 -0.39 2.98
CA ASN A 94 -3.08 -1.06 3.27
C ASN A 94 -4.24 -0.46 2.47
N VAL A 95 -4.33 0.87 2.42
CA VAL A 95 -5.36 1.58 1.66
C VAL A 95 -5.31 1.23 0.17
N TYR A 96 -4.11 1.19 -0.43
CA TYR A 96 -3.97 0.77 -1.83
C TYR A 96 -4.55 -0.62 -2.05
N ASN A 97 -4.17 -1.59 -1.21
CA ASN A 97 -4.63 -2.98 -1.34
C ASN A 97 -6.15 -3.11 -1.14
N ILE A 98 -6.72 -2.40 -0.17
CA ILE A 98 -8.17 -2.36 0.07
C ILE A 98 -8.89 -1.75 -1.14
N LEU A 99 -8.41 -0.62 -1.67
CA LEU A 99 -9.04 0.06 -2.79
C LEU A 99 -8.83 -0.70 -4.12
N ALA A 100 -7.72 -1.40 -4.30
CA ALA A 100 -7.53 -2.30 -5.43
C ALA A 100 -8.55 -3.47 -5.39
N ALA A 101 -8.74 -4.09 -4.22
CA ALA A 101 -9.78 -5.10 -4.02
C ALA A 101 -11.19 -4.53 -4.25
N LYS A 102 -11.45 -3.31 -3.77
CA LYS A 102 -12.72 -2.59 -4.02
C LYS A 102 -12.96 -2.35 -5.50
N MET A 103 -11.94 -1.91 -6.25
CA MET A 103 -12.04 -1.72 -7.69
C MET A 103 -12.49 -3.00 -8.40
N ILE A 104 -11.94 -4.15 -8.00
CA ILE A 104 -12.38 -5.44 -8.55
C ILE A 104 -13.81 -5.76 -8.13
N THR A 105 -14.15 -5.66 -6.85
CA THR A 105 -15.49 -6.02 -6.36
C THR A 105 -16.58 -5.14 -6.96
N ASP A 106 -16.32 -3.87 -7.22
CA ASP A 106 -17.27 -2.94 -7.85
C ASP A 106 -17.59 -3.33 -9.30
N HIS A 107 -16.63 -3.93 -10.03
CA HIS A 107 -16.76 -4.30 -11.44
C HIS A 107 -16.93 -5.81 -11.65
N TYR A 108 -16.87 -6.61 -10.58
CA TYR A 108 -16.94 -8.08 -10.67
C TYR A 108 -18.29 -8.58 -11.24
N PRO A 109 -18.30 -9.55 -12.17
CA PRO A 109 -17.16 -10.33 -12.67
C PRO A 109 -16.38 -9.63 -13.78
N ILE A 110 -15.04 -9.70 -13.72
CA ILE A 110 -14.10 -9.24 -14.75
C ILE A 110 -12.93 -10.22 -14.86
N GLU A 111 -12.25 -10.28 -15.99
CA GLU A 111 -11.11 -11.18 -16.21
C GLU A 111 -9.76 -10.54 -15.86
N SER A 112 -9.70 -9.20 -15.88
CA SER A 112 -8.51 -8.42 -15.57
C SER A 112 -8.90 -7.12 -14.87
N ILE A 113 -8.05 -6.61 -13.98
CA ILE A 113 -8.25 -5.25 -13.42
C ILE A 113 -8.36 -4.19 -14.53
N LYS A 114 -7.72 -4.40 -15.68
CA LYS A 114 -7.78 -3.49 -16.82
C LYS A 114 -9.20 -3.29 -17.35
N ASP A 115 -10.07 -4.29 -17.18
CA ASP A 115 -11.45 -4.24 -17.65
C ASP A 115 -12.33 -3.27 -16.83
N ALA A 116 -11.89 -2.90 -15.63
CA ALA A 116 -12.50 -1.83 -14.83
C ALA A 116 -12.16 -0.42 -15.36
N GLY A 117 -11.29 -0.31 -16.36
CA GLY A 117 -11.01 0.94 -17.07
C GLY A 117 -12.07 1.26 -18.13
N SER A 118 -11.85 2.37 -18.84
CA SER A 118 -12.67 2.74 -20.00
C SER A 118 -11.79 2.93 -21.23
N LEU A 119 -12.41 3.07 -22.41
CA LEU A 119 -11.69 3.33 -23.66
C LEU A 119 -10.79 4.59 -23.60
N PHE A 120 -11.12 5.54 -22.73
CA PHE A 120 -10.43 6.83 -22.63
C PHE A 120 -9.63 7.02 -21.36
N LYS A 121 -9.82 6.15 -20.34
CA LYS A 121 -9.19 6.32 -19.04
C LYS A 121 -8.79 4.97 -18.43
N SER A 122 -7.49 4.82 -18.20
CA SER A 122 -6.91 3.65 -17.53
C SER A 122 -7.55 3.43 -16.15
N VAL A 123 -7.73 2.18 -15.76
CA VAL A 123 -8.27 1.79 -14.44
C VAL A 123 -7.52 2.45 -13.28
N TRP A 124 -6.20 2.58 -13.37
CA TRP A 124 -5.39 3.23 -12.32
C TRP A 124 -5.73 4.70 -12.10
N LYS A 125 -6.31 5.37 -13.11
CA LYS A 125 -6.75 6.78 -13.05
C LYS A 125 -8.26 6.90 -12.79
N GLN A 126 -9.00 5.79 -12.66
CA GLN A 126 -10.41 5.81 -12.23
C GLN A 126 -10.50 6.02 -10.72
N PRO A 127 -11.58 6.64 -10.21
CA PRO A 127 -11.85 6.70 -8.78
C PRO A 127 -11.90 5.30 -8.18
N ALA A 128 -11.05 5.01 -7.19
CA ALA A 128 -11.03 3.74 -6.49
C ALA A 128 -11.83 3.78 -5.17
N GLY A 129 -11.95 4.96 -4.57
CA GLY A 129 -12.70 5.19 -3.34
C GLY A 129 -12.36 6.52 -2.69
N LYS A 130 -12.99 6.80 -1.55
CA LYS A 130 -12.72 8.01 -0.76
C LYS A 130 -11.88 7.67 0.46
N VAL A 131 -10.90 8.51 0.77
CA VAL A 131 -10.04 8.42 1.95
C VAL A 131 -9.89 9.80 2.56
N GLY A 132 -10.28 9.96 3.81
CA GLY A 132 -10.28 11.26 4.48
C GLY A 132 -11.16 12.28 3.75
N GLY A 133 -12.35 11.88 3.29
CA GLY A 133 -13.28 12.73 2.55
C GLY A 133 -12.87 13.03 1.11
N LYS A 134 -11.63 12.67 0.67
CA LYS A 134 -11.11 12.97 -0.67
C LYS A 134 -11.15 11.72 -1.55
N GLU A 135 -11.66 11.86 -2.77
CA GLU A 135 -11.59 10.82 -3.79
C GLU A 135 -10.14 10.51 -4.15
N ARG A 136 -9.80 9.22 -4.28
CA ARG A 136 -8.47 8.72 -4.60
C ARG A 136 -8.51 7.73 -5.75
N THR A 137 -7.54 7.81 -6.62
CA THR A 137 -7.25 6.78 -7.61
C THR A 137 -6.09 5.92 -7.15
N LEU A 138 -5.94 4.71 -7.69
CA LEU A 138 -4.75 3.89 -7.39
C LEU A 138 -3.47 4.59 -7.83
N ASN A 139 -3.52 5.32 -8.97
CA ASN A 139 -2.40 6.12 -9.46
C ASN A 139 -1.98 7.22 -8.48
N ASP A 140 -2.93 7.92 -7.86
CA ASP A 140 -2.60 8.96 -6.87
C ASP A 140 -1.87 8.36 -5.67
N ILE A 141 -2.35 7.22 -5.17
CA ILE A 141 -1.75 6.57 -4.00
C ILE A 141 -0.33 6.06 -4.35
N GLU A 142 -0.17 5.39 -5.48
CA GLU A 142 1.12 4.83 -5.88
C GLU A 142 2.13 5.91 -6.25
N HIS A 143 1.78 6.80 -7.19
CA HIS A 143 2.75 7.71 -7.78
C HIS A 143 2.91 9.03 -7.03
N GLU A 144 1.83 9.55 -6.41
CA GLU A 144 1.88 10.85 -5.74
C GLU A 144 2.14 10.74 -4.24
N ILE A 145 1.98 9.53 -3.65
CA ILE A 145 2.19 9.32 -2.23
C ILE A 145 3.31 8.31 -2.00
N LEU A 146 3.08 7.02 -2.29
CA LEU A 146 3.99 5.93 -1.89
C LEU A 146 5.38 6.03 -2.54
N ARG A 147 5.47 6.24 -3.85
CA ARG A 147 6.76 6.34 -4.54
C ARG A 147 7.61 7.53 -4.06
N LYS A 148 6.98 8.61 -3.58
CA LYS A 148 7.68 9.77 -3.01
C LYS A 148 8.30 9.51 -1.63
N MET A 149 7.98 8.38 -1.01
CA MET A 149 8.53 7.99 0.29
C MET A 149 9.86 7.24 0.21
N ASN A 150 10.43 7.06 -0.99
CA ASN A 150 11.74 6.43 -1.22
C ASN A 150 11.90 5.02 -0.63
N GLU A 151 10.83 4.23 -0.62
CA GLU A 151 10.80 2.84 -0.15
C GLU A 151 10.49 1.88 -1.32
N PRO A 152 11.49 1.34 -2.01
CA PRO A 152 11.25 0.51 -3.20
C PRO A 152 10.48 -0.79 -2.94
N ARG A 153 10.43 -1.27 -1.68
CA ARG A 153 9.66 -2.46 -1.31
C ARG A 153 8.14 -2.27 -1.45
N ILE A 154 7.67 -1.02 -1.63
CA ILE A 154 6.25 -0.78 -1.95
C ILE A 154 5.82 -1.58 -3.19
N HIS A 155 6.69 -1.73 -4.18
CA HIS A 155 6.37 -2.42 -5.44
C HIS A 155 6.12 -3.92 -5.29
N VAL A 156 6.44 -4.49 -4.14
CA VAL A 156 6.07 -5.86 -3.78
C VAL A 156 5.02 -5.93 -2.67
N ALA A 157 4.66 -4.78 -2.08
CA ALA A 157 3.67 -4.67 -1.01
C ALA A 157 2.28 -4.28 -1.51
N ILE A 158 2.21 -3.46 -2.57
CA ILE A 158 0.93 -3.10 -3.21
C ILE A 158 0.57 -4.10 -4.32
N VAL A 159 -0.70 -4.49 -4.37
CA VAL A 159 -1.18 -5.58 -5.22
C VAL A 159 -2.25 -5.07 -6.18
N CYS A 160 -1.94 -5.12 -7.48
CA CYS A 160 -2.85 -4.68 -8.54
C CYS A 160 -3.86 -5.76 -9.00
N ALA A 161 -4.11 -6.76 -8.16
CA ALA A 161 -5.09 -7.83 -8.42
C ALA A 161 -4.82 -8.68 -9.69
N SER A 162 -3.57 -8.80 -10.15
CA SER A 162 -3.23 -9.68 -11.29
C SER A 162 -2.37 -10.87 -10.87
N VAL A 163 -2.39 -11.94 -11.68
CA VAL A 163 -1.64 -13.18 -11.42
C VAL A 163 -0.14 -12.94 -11.27
N SER A 164 0.44 -12.03 -12.05
CA SER A 164 1.88 -11.70 -11.95
C SER A 164 2.21 -10.66 -10.89
N CYS A 165 1.22 -10.12 -10.17
CA CYS A 165 1.48 -9.29 -8.99
C CYS A 165 2.17 -10.07 -7.88
N PRO A 166 2.85 -9.40 -6.96
CA PRO A 166 3.15 -9.94 -5.64
C PRO A 166 1.86 -10.47 -4.98
N ASP A 167 2.00 -11.47 -4.12
CA ASP A 167 0.84 -12.01 -3.43
C ASP A 167 0.30 -11.05 -2.39
N LEU A 168 -1.03 -10.96 -2.31
CA LEU A 168 -1.68 -10.24 -1.22
C LEU A 168 -1.34 -10.94 0.10
N ARG A 169 -0.82 -10.20 1.08
CA ARG A 169 -0.54 -10.73 2.42
C ARG A 169 -1.84 -11.12 3.12
N LEU A 170 -1.77 -12.17 3.94
CA LEU A 170 -2.88 -12.63 4.78
C LEU A 170 -2.99 -11.85 6.11
N GLU A 171 -2.38 -10.67 6.15
CA GLU A 171 -2.40 -9.74 7.27
C GLU A 171 -2.25 -8.31 6.78
N ALA A 172 -2.74 -7.33 7.54
CA ALA A 172 -2.46 -5.92 7.30
C ALA A 172 -1.00 -5.59 7.62
N TYR A 173 -0.45 -4.59 6.95
CA TYR A 173 0.81 -3.99 7.38
C TYR A 173 0.58 -3.20 8.66
N THR A 174 1.50 -3.31 9.62
CA THR A 174 1.46 -2.57 10.88
C THR A 174 2.70 -1.71 11.07
N VAL A 175 2.56 -0.62 11.81
CA VAL A 175 3.68 0.31 12.05
C VAL A 175 4.85 -0.40 12.73
N GLU A 176 4.55 -1.27 13.70
CA GLU A 176 5.56 -1.99 14.48
C GLU A 176 6.37 -2.94 13.61
N ARG A 177 5.70 -3.70 12.72
CA ARG A 177 6.30 -4.78 11.93
C ARG A 177 6.58 -4.40 10.47
N LEU A 178 6.38 -3.15 10.08
CA LEU A 178 6.44 -2.73 8.67
C LEU A 178 7.72 -3.23 7.97
N ASN A 179 8.90 -3.02 8.55
CA ASN A 179 10.15 -3.42 7.92
C ASN A 179 10.25 -4.94 7.75
N GLU A 180 9.88 -5.71 8.79
CA GLU A 180 9.82 -7.17 8.74
C GLU A 180 8.87 -7.65 7.64
N GLN A 181 7.67 -7.06 7.57
CA GLN A 181 6.65 -7.43 6.58
C GLN A 181 7.07 -7.08 5.15
N LEU A 182 7.75 -5.94 4.95
CA LEU A 182 8.26 -5.54 3.64
C LEU A 182 9.42 -6.42 3.18
N ASP A 183 10.33 -6.80 4.09
CA ASP A 183 11.45 -7.70 3.81
C ASP A 183 10.93 -9.10 3.45
N ASP A 184 10.07 -9.67 4.28
CA ASP A 184 9.42 -10.97 4.03
C ASP A 184 8.66 -10.98 2.68
N GLN A 185 7.97 -9.89 2.35
CA GLN A 185 7.26 -9.78 1.09
C GLN A 185 8.20 -9.74 -0.12
N MET A 186 9.32 -9.03 -0.01
CA MET A 186 10.34 -8.99 -1.06
C MET A 186 10.99 -10.36 -1.24
N GLU A 187 11.36 -11.03 -0.15
CA GLU A 187 11.94 -12.38 -0.18
C GLU A 187 10.99 -13.38 -0.84
N LYS A 188 9.74 -13.44 -0.41
CA LYS A 188 8.71 -14.33 -0.98
C LYS A 188 8.48 -14.07 -2.45
N PHE A 189 8.40 -12.80 -2.85
CA PHE A 189 8.22 -12.45 -4.26
C PHE A 189 9.40 -12.91 -5.12
N LEU A 190 10.63 -12.68 -4.68
CA LEU A 190 11.83 -13.11 -5.42
C LEU A 190 11.94 -14.64 -5.49
N GLN A 191 11.46 -15.38 -4.49
CA GLN A 191 11.45 -16.85 -4.49
C GLN A 191 10.43 -17.43 -5.49
N SER A 192 9.42 -16.68 -5.88
CA SER A 192 8.46 -17.10 -6.90
C SER A 192 9.10 -17.05 -8.29
N ARG A 193 9.51 -18.24 -8.79
CA ARG A 193 10.27 -18.37 -10.05
C ARG A 193 9.47 -17.96 -11.28
N GLU A 194 8.16 -18.03 -11.19
CA GLU A 194 7.23 -17.79 -12.29
C GLU A 194 6.86 -16.31 -12.43
N LYS A 195 7.01 -15.50 -11.38
CA LYS A 195 6.58 -14.09 -11.39
C LYS A 195 7.57 -13.10 -10.76
N GLY A 196 8.48 -13.54 -9.88
CA GLY A 196 9.45 -12.70 -9.18
C GLY A 196 10.84 -12.73 -9.81
N MET A 197 11.57 -13.83 -9.61
CA MET A 197 12.94 -13.98 -10.12
C MET A 197 13.24 -15.44 -10.51
N LYS A 198 13.84 -15.63 -11.69
CA LYS A 198 14.33 -16.93 -12.17
C LYS A 198 15.75 -16.80 -12.68
N LEU A 199 16.63 -17.65 -12.19
CA LEU A 199 18.03 -17.73 -12.65
C LEU A 199 18.19 -18.80 -13.74
N ASP A 200 18.96 -18.46 -14.78
CA ASP A 200 19.42 -19.40 -15.82
C ASP A 200 20.95 -19.35 -15.86
N GLU A 201 21.58 -20.22 -15.08
CA GLU A 201 23.03 -20.27 -14.94
C GLU A 201 23.72 -20.62 -16.26
N LYS A 202 23.11 -21.51 -17.08
CA LYS A 202 23.67 -21.94 -18.38
C LYS A 202 23.76 -20.76 -19.35
N LYS A 203 22.80 -19.84 -19.31
CA LYS A 203 22.75 -18.65 -20.17
C LYS A 203 23.38 -17.42 -19.50
N ASN A 204 23.87 -17.56 -18.26
CA ASN A 204 24.33 -16.44 -17.43
C ASN A 204 23.30 -15.28 -17.43
N ARG A 205 22.04 -15.62 -17.10
CA ARG A 205 20.89 -14.71 -17.21
C ARG A 205 19.98 -14.81 -15.99
N VAL A 206 19.47 -13.65 -15.57
CA VAL A 206 18.36 -13.54 -14.65
C VAL A 206 17.11 -13.03 -15.37
N TYR A 207 16.00 -13.67 -15.12
CA TYR A 207 14.68 -13.20 -15.53
C TYR A 207 14.00 -12.60 -14.30
N LEU A 208 13.64 -11.34 -14.39
CA LEU A 208 12.99 -10.59 -13.31
C LEU A 208 11.54 -10.27 -13.70
N SER A 209 10.71 -10.08 -12.68
CA SER A 209 9.38 -9.48 -12.88
C SER A 209 9.47 -8.19 -13.70
N SER A 210 8.50 -7.96 -14.58
CA SER A 210 8.36 -6.69 -15.29
C SER A 210 8.19 -5.48 -14.37
N ILE A 211 7.76 -5.67 -13.11
CA ILE A 211 7.72 -4.63 -12.07
C ILE A 211 9.09 -3.95 -11.93
N PHE A 212 10.17 -4.73 -11.87
CA PHE A 212 11.54 -4.18 -11.76
C PHE A 212 12.01 -3.42 -13.00
N LYS A 213 11.36 -3.63 -14.16
CA LYS A 213 11.59 -2.83 -15.37
C LYS A 213 10.84 -1.51 -15.30
N TRP A 214 9.55 -1.57 -14.93
CA TRP A 214 8.67 -0.40 -14.94
C TRP A 214 9.08 0.65 -13.92
N PHE A 215 9.54 0.19 -12.75
CA PHE A 215 9.89 1.03 -11.61
C PHE A 215 11.40 1.07 -11.31
N LYS A 216 12.25 0.76 -12.31
CA LYS A 216 13.71 0.70 -12.14
C LYS A 216 14.30 1.95 -11.48
N GLU A 217 13.73 3.12 -11.77
CA GLU A 217 14.18 4.42 -11.27
C GLU A 217 14.11 4.51 -9.74
N ASP A 218 13.11 3.88 -9.13
CA ASP A 218 12.92 3.89 -7.68
C ASP A 218 14.01 3.09 -6.93
N PHE A 219 14.76 2.26 -7.65
CA PHE A 219 15.88 1.48 -7.13
C PHE A 219 17.25 2.15 -7.36
N GLU A 220 17.35 3.18 -8.19
CA GLU A 220 18.64 3.79 -8.56
C GLU A 220 19.35 4.40 -7.34
N GLY A 221 18.63 5.10 -6.48
CA GLY A 221 19.16 5.65 -5.22
C GLY A 221 19.65 4.58 -4.22
N LYS A 222 19.31 3.31 -4.43
CA LYS A 222 19.74 2.15 -3.64
C LYS A 222 20.84 1.33 -4.33
N GLY A 223 21.35 1.83 -5.46
CA GLY A 223 22.41 1.21 -6.26
C GLY A 223 21.91 0.31 -7.40
N GLY A 224 20.64 0.48 -7.79
CA GLY A 224 20.01 -0.23 -8.88
C GLY A 224 19.35 -1.54 -8.47
N VAL A 225 18.49 -2.05 -9.36
CA VAL A 225 17.65 -3.23 -9.10
C VAL A 225 18.45 -4.44 -8.60
N LEU A 226 19.48 -4.87 -9.34
CA LEU A 226 20.22 -6.09 -8.99
C LEU A 226 20.88 -6.00 -7.61
N LYS A 227 21.53 -4.87 -7.31
CA LYS A 227 22.16 -4.67 -6.01
C LYS A 227 21.13 -4.67 -4.89
N TYR A 228 19.99 -4.02 -5.11
CA TYR A 228 18.93 -3.94 -4.12
C TYR A 228 18.31 -5.31 -3.83
N ILE A 229 17.83 -6.03 -4.85
CA ILE A 229 17.19 -7.35 -4.66
C ILE A 229 18.18 -8.41 -4.15
N SER A 230 19.49 -8.26 -4.42
CA SER A 230 20.50 -9.18 -3.90
C SER A 230 20.56 -9.22 -2.38
N GLN A 231 20.02 -8.23 -1.67
CA GLN A 231 19.98 -8.22 -0.21
C GLN A 231 18.96 -9.26 0.31
N TYR A 232 17.92 -9.53 -0.46
CA TYR A 232 16.80 -10.43 -0.14
C TYR A 232 16.91 -11.81 -0.80
N ALA A 233 17.88 -12.02 -1.67
CA ALA A 233 18.15 -13.30 -2.34
C ALA A 233 18.87 -14.28 -1.42
N HIS A 234 18.70 -15.60 -1.66
CA HIS A 234 19.49 -16.62 -0.97
C HIS A 234 20.99 -16.53 -1.33
N THR A 235 21.85 -17.13 -0.51
CA THR A 235 23.32 -17.00 -0.65
C THR A 235 23.83 -17.36 -2.05
N VAL A 236 23.31 -18.43 -2.65
CA VAL A 236 23.72 -18.89 -3.99
C VAL A 236 23.30 -17.87 -5.06
N GLU A 237 22.06 -17.42 -5.01
CA GLU A 237 21.50 -16.42 -5.91
C GLU A 237 22.22 -15.09 -5.77
N LYS A 238 22.51 -14.68 -4.54
CA LYS A 238 23.28 -13.46 -4.21
C LYS A 238 24.65 -13.43 -4.91
N LYS A 239 25.35 -14.56 -4.95
CA LYS A 239 26.63 -14.69 -5.67
C LYS A 239 26.42 -14.55 -7.17
N PHE A 240 25.37 -15.16 -7.72
CA PHE A 240 25.06 -15.11 -9.14
C PHE A 240 24.66 -13.68 -9.58
N LEU A 241 23.85 -12.98 -8.79
CA LEU A 241 23.42 -11.61 -9.06
C LEU A 241 24.57 -10.59 -9.05
N LYS A 242 25.69 -10.90 -8.41
CA LYS A 242 26.90 -10.06 -8.38
C LYS A 242 27.79 -10.23 -9.62
N ASN A 243 27.48 -11.18 -10.52
CA ASN A 243 28.30 -11.40 -11.71
C ASN A 243 28.18 -10.18 -12.66
N PRO A 244 29.31 -9.49 -12.98
CA PRO A 244 29.28 -8.30 -13.83
C PRO A 244 28.88 -8.57 -15.29
N LYS A 245 28.93 -9.84 -15.72
CA LYS A 245 28.51 -10.28 -17.06
C LYS A 245 27.08 -10.81 -17.09
N LEU A 246 26.34 -10.70 -16.00
CA LEU A 246 24.97 -11.19 -15.89
C LEU A 246 24.06 -10.42 -16.87
N LYS A 247 23.30 -11.18 -17.67
CA LYS A 247 22.27 -10.62 -18.55
C LYS A 247 20.93 -10.56 -17.84
N ILE A 248 20.26 -9.42 -17.96
CA ILE A 248 18.90 -9.24 -17.40
C ILE A 248 17.89 -9.41 -18.52
N SER A 249 16.82 -10.14 -18.23
CA SER A 249 15.60 -10.20 -19.04
C SER A 249 14.41 -10.00 -18.11
N TYR A 250 13.27 -9.68 -18.67
CA TYR A 250 12.04 -9.49 -17.91
C TYR A 250 11.02 -10.52 -18.35
N MET A 251 10.24 -11.02 -17.38
CA MET A 251 9.17 -11.97 -17.61
C MET A 251 7.97 -11.26 -18.24
N ASP A 252 7.20 -11.99 -19.04
CA ASP A 252 5.88 -11.53 -19.47
C ASP A 252 4.97 -11.37 -18.25
N TYR A 253 4.06 -10.39 -18.33
CA TYR A 253 3.20 -10.07 -17.21
C TYR A 253 1.77 -10.55 -17.48
N ASN A 254 1.32 -11.50 -16.68
CA ASN A 254 -0.04 -12.04 -16.75
C ASN A 254 -1.00 -11.10 -16.00
N TRP A 255 -1.81 -10.37 -16.76
CA TRP A 255 -2.80 -9.42 -16.25
C TRP A 255 -4.14 -10.05 -15.85
N LYS A 256 -4.29 -11.37 -16.02
CA LYS A 256 -5.48 -12.08 -15.57
C LYS A 256 -5.68 -11.86 -14.07
N ILE A 257 -6.94 -11.74 -13.65
CA ILE A 257 -7.27 -11.48 -12.25
C ILE A 257 -6.77 -12.61 -11.33
N ASN A 258 -6.23 -12.24 -10.17
CA ASN A 258 -5.83 -13.17 -9.11
C ASN A 258 -7.05 -13.68 -8.30
N GLY A 259 -8.13 -14.07 -8.99
CA GLY A 259 -9.38 -14.50 -8.37
C GLY A 259 -9.49 -16.02 -8.19
N LEU A 260 -10.36 -16.44 -7.25
CA LEU A 260 -10.77 -17.83 -7.04
C LEU A 260 -11.75 -18.31 -8.11
#